data_f6df2dca3e3eec9182e2d0f25f67d721
#
_entry.id   f6df2dca3e3eec9182e2d0f25f67d721
#
_cell.length_a   1.000
_cell.length_b   1.000
_cell.length_c   1.000
_cell.angle_alpha   90.00
_cell.angle_beta   90.00
_cell.angle_gamma   90.00
#
_symmetry.space_group_name_H-M   'P 1'
#
loop_
_entity.id
_entity.type
_entity.pdbx_description
1 polymer ?
#
loop_
_entity_poly.entity_id
_entity_poly.type
_entity_poly.pdbx_seq_one_letter_code
_entity_poly.pdbx_strand_id
1 'polypeptide(L)'
;SAAVQMMRDAIAGKLDWQGRRAAKKAPLRLSKLEAMMSFTTAAGMVAAVAGKHYPAPMAAVKTVEAAAGMGRDEALAAEAATFIKLAKTDVAKALVGIFLNDQHIKALAKKAAKQANKATGHAAVLGAGIMGGGIAYQSASKGIPAVMKDINEKALALGMNEATKLLNGQLERGRIDGIKMGQVLSAITPTL
;
A
#
# COMPACT_ATOMS: atom_id res chain seq x y z
N SER A 1 -1.74 -15.21 21.47
CA SER A 1 -1.96 -14.71 20.11
C SER A 1 -2.65 -15.78 19.25
N ALA A 2 -3.33 -15.41 18.17
CA ALA A 2 -4.00 -16.33 17.26
C ALA A 2 -3.02 -17.37 16.67
N ALA A 3 -1.78 -16.99 16.37
CA ALA A 3 -0.75 -17.90 15.88
C ALA A 3 -0.40 -19.02 16.90
N VAL A 4 -0.31 -18.69 18.18
CA VAL A 4 -0.06 -19.68 19.24
C VAL A 4 -1.24 -20.65 19.35
N GLN A 5 -2.47 -20.17 19.22
CA GLN A 5 -3.66 -21.02 19.25
C GLN A 5 -3.68 -21.96 18.03
N MET A 6 -3.39 -21.48 16.83
CA MET A 6 -3.27 -22.32 15.63
C MET A 6 -2.20 -23.39 15.77
N MET A 7 -1.04 -23.07 16.36
CA MET A 7 0.00 -24.05 16.66
C MET A 7 -0.50 -25.15 17.61
N ARG A 8 -1.18 -24.78 18.69
CA ARG A 8 -1.76 -25.73 19.64
C ARG A 8 -2.81 -26.62 18.99
N ASP A 9 -3.66 -26.05 18.15
CA ASP A 9 -4.69 -26.80 17.40
C ASP A 9 -4.06 -27.75 16.39
N ALA A 10 -2.95 -27.37 15.74
CA ALA A 10 -2.20 -28.25 14.85
C ALA A 10 -1.54 -29.42 15.61
N ILE A 11 -0.93 -29.15 16.78
CA ILE A 11 -0.30 -30.17 17.62
C ILE A 11 -1.38 -31.12 18.18
N ALA A 12 -2.54 -30.58 18.58
CA ALA A 12 -3.67 -31.37 19.11
C ALA A 12 -4.47 -32.12 18.03
N GLY A 13 -4.06 -32.07 16.76
CA GLY A 13 -4.76 -32.73 15.64
C GLY A 13 -6.10 -32.10 15.25
N LYS A 14 -6.45 -30.94 15.82
CA LYS A 14 -7.68 -30.19 15.49
C LYS A 14 -7.61 -29.45 14.17
N LEU A 15 -6.39 -29.22 13.66
CA LEU A 15 -6.16 -28.57 12.38
C LEU A 15 -5.44 -29.53 11.44
N ASP A 16 -6.10 -29.93 10.35
CA ASP A 16 -5.48 -30.72 9.28
C ASP A 16 -4.52 -29.87 8.44
N TRP A 17 -3.37 -29.56 9.01
CA TRP A 17 -2.32 -28.83 8.30
C TRP A 17 -1.62 -29.68 7.24
N GLN A 18 -1.58 -31.01 7.42
CA GLN A 18 -0.96 -31.95 6.48
C GLN A 18 -1.75 -32.06 5.20
N GLY A 19 -3.09 -32.24 5.28
CA GLY A 19 -3.96 -32.25 4.12
C GLY A 19 -3.94 -30.91 3.37
N ARG A 20 -3.96 -29.79 4.07
CA ARG A 20 -3.82 -28.46 3.48
C ARG A 20 -2.47 -28.28 2.76
N ARG A 21 -1.39 -28.81 3.33
CA ARG A 21 -0.06 -28.78 2.70
C ARG A 21 0.00 -29.69 1.47
N ALA A 22 -0.58 -30.87 1.54
CA ALA A 22 -0.65 -31.80 0.41
C ALA A 22 -1.44 -31.21 -0.76
N ALA A 23 -2.58 -30.57 -0.49
CA ALA A 23 -3.38 -29.88 -1.50
C ALA A 23 -2.60 -28.77 -2.23
N LYS A 24 -1.76 -28.00 -1.50
CA LYS A 24 -0.90 -26.97 -2.09
C LYS A 24 0.26 -27.51 -2.92
N LYS A 25 0.66 -28.78 -2.70
CA LYS A 25 1.72 -29.44 -3.44
C LYS A 25 1.17 -30.29 -4.61
N ALA A 26 -0.14 -30.42 -4.71
CA ALA A 26 -0.76 -31.15 -5.80
C ALA A 26 -0.51 -30.46 -7.14
N PRO A 27 -0.45 -31.21 -8.25
CA PRO A 27 -0.32 -30.62 -9.58
C PRO A 27 -1.45 -29.64 -9.88
N LEU A 28 -1.18 -28.67 -10.73
CA LEU A 28 -2.18 -27.70 -11.18
C LEU A 28 -3.36 -28.44 -11.83
N ARG A 29 -4.59 -28.17 -11.37
CA ARG A 29 -5.83 -28.82 -11.86
C ARG A 29 -6.41 -28.10 -13.08
N LEU A 30 -5.56 -27.57 -13.96
CA LEU A 30 -5.95 -26.91 -15.19
C LEU A 30 -5.45 -27.74 -16.38
N SER A 31 -6.27 -27.86 -17.41
CA SER A 31 -5.80 -28.33 -18.70
C SER A 31 -4.73 -27.38 -19.27
N LYS A 32 -3.95 -27.85 -20.24
CA LYS A 32 -2.94 -26.99 -20.90
C LYS A 32 -3.54 -25.71 -21.49
N LEU A 33 -4.74 -25.83 -22.08
CA LEU A 33 -5.43 -24.68 -22.67
C LEU A 33 -5.89 -23.68 -21.60
N GLU A 34 -6.51 -24.16 -20.53
CA GLU A 34 -6.96 -23.31 -19.41
C GLU A 34 -5.78 -22.61 -18.74
N ALA A 35 -4.67 -23.31 -18.52
CA ALA A 35 -3.45 -22.72 -17.97
C ALA A 35 -2.90 -21.61 -18.87
N MET A 36 -2.78 -21.87 -20.18
CA MET A 36 -2.33 -20.89 -21.16
C MET A 36 -3.23 -19.65 -21.17
N MET A 37 -4.55 -19.83 -21.23
CA MET A 37 -5.50 -18.71 -21.21
C MET A 37 -5.41 -17.91 -19.89
N SER A 38 -5.32 -18.58 -18.76
CA SER A 38 -5.22 -17.95 -17.45
C SER A 38 -3.95 -17.10 -17.32
N PHE A 39 -2.79 -17.64 -17.69
CA PHE A 39 -1.52 -16.90 -17.61
C PHE A 39 -1.43 -15.78 -18.64
N THR A 40 -1.96 -15.98 -19.86
CA THR A 40 -2.01 -14.90 -20.87
C THR A 40 -2.89 -13.74 -20.40
N THR A 41 -4.07 -14.06 -19.84
CA THR A 41 -4.96 -13.03 -19.27
C THR A 41 -4.31 -12.31 -18.10
N ALA A 42 -3.72 -13.04 -17.16
CA ALA A 42 -3.00 -12.47 -16.04
C ALA A 42 -1.85 -11.55 -16.49
N ALA A 43 -1.07 -11.97 -17.48
CA ALA A 43 -0.01 -11.16 -18.05
C ALA A 43 -0.53 -9.86 -18.68
N GLY A 44 -1.66 -9.91 -19.42
CA GLY A 44 -2.30 -8.72 -19.99
C GLY A 44 -2.78 -7.74 -18.91
N MET A 45 -3.45 -8.24 -17.87
CA MET A 45 -3.92 -7.42 -16.75
C MET A 45 -2.77 -6.77 -15.98
N VAL A 46 -1.71 -7.53 -15.71
CA VAL A 46 -0.54 -7.02 -14.99
C VAL A 46 0.21 -6.00 -15.84
N ALA A 47 0.39 -6.24 -17.14
CA ALA A 47 1.04 -5.29 -18.06
C ALA A 47 0.31 -3.94 -18.12
N ALA A 48 -1.03 -3.96 -18.13
CA ALA A 48 -1.84 -2.75 -18.14
C ALA A 48 -1.64 -1.87 -16.89
N VAL A 49 -1.40 -2.49 -15.73
CA VAL A 49 -1.21 -1.79 -14.45
C VAL A 49 0.27 -1.41 -14.21
N ALA A 50 1.18 -2.36 -14.45
CA ALA A 50 2.61 -2.17 -14.16
C ALA A 50 3.29 -1.21 -15.14
N GLY A 51 2.78 -1.12 -16.37
CA GLY A 51 3.41 -0.34 -17.45
C GLY A 51 4.78 -0.89 -17.83
N LYS A 52 5.47 -0.14 -18.71
CA LYS A 52 6.74 -0.57 -19.31
C LYS A 52 7.98 -0.37 -18.43
N HIS A 53 7.86 0.41 -17.35
CA HIS A 53 9.01 0.82 -16.53
C HIS A 53 9.31 -0.10 -15.35
N TYR A 54 8.39 -0.99 -15.01
CA TYR A 54 8.52 -1.90 -13.87
C TYR A 54 8.57 -3.35 -14.34
N PRO A 55 9.78 -3.93 -14.50
CA PRO A 55 9.92 -5.29 -15.04
C PRO A 55 9.49 -6.40 -14.05
N ALA A 56 9.48 -6.12 -12.75
CA ALA A 56 9.25 -7.13 -11.72
C ALA A 56 7.85 -7.77 -11.78
N PRO A 57 6.74 -7.03 -11.95
CA PRO A 57 5.41 -7.64 -12.00
C PRO A 57 5.25 -8.63 -13.16
N MET A 58 5.75 -8.30 -14.35
CA MET A 58 5.71 -9.20 -15.50
C MET A 58 6.63 -10.40 -15.34
N ALA A 59 7.79 -10.20 -14.74
CA ALA A 59 8.70 -11.30 -14.43
C ALA A 59 8.09 -12.26 -13.41
N ALA A 60 7.36 -11.74 -12.42
CA ALA A 60 6.64 -12.55 -11.44
C ALA A 60 5.58 -13.45 -12.12
N VAL A 61 4.74 -12.91 -13.01
CA VAL A 61 3.75 -13.71 -13.74
C VAL A 61 4.41 -14.83 -14.53
N LYS A 62 5.48 -14.51 -15.28
CA LYS A 62 6.25 -15.51 -16.07
C LYS A 62 6.89 -16.58 -15.19
N THR A 63 7.39 -16.19 -14.02
CA THR A 63 7.98 -17.16 -13.07
C THR A 63 6.93 -18.09 -12.49
N VAL A 64 5.75 -17.55 -12.14
CA VAL A 64 4.62 -18.37 -11.65
C VAL A 64 4.14 -19.33 -12.74
N GLU A 65 4.00 -18.85 -13.98
CA GLU A 65 3.65 -19.69 -15.13
C GLU A 65 4.64 -20.85 -15.34
N ALA A 66 5.93 -20.55 -15.38
CA ALA A 66 6.99 -21.55 -15.53
C ALA A 66 7.02 -22.55 -14.37
N ALA A 67 6.80 -22.08 -13.15
CA ALA A 67 6.84 -22.89 -11.94
C ALA A 67 5.57 -23.73 -11.72
N ALA A 68 4.48 -23.47 -12.42
CA ALA A 68 3.18 -24.09 -12.20
C ALA A 68 3.18 -25.62 -12.32
N GLY A 69 4.09 -26.19 -13.13
CA GLY A 69 4.27 -27.65 -13.30
C GLY A 69 5.50 -28.23 -12.59
N MET A 70 6.25 -27.41 -11.85
CA MET A 70 7.51 -27.82 -11.21
C MET A 70 7.30 -28.34 -9.78
N GLY A 71 8.23 -29.18 -9.32
CA GLY A 71 8.36 -29.48 -7.91
C GLY A 71 8.80 -28.26 -7.10
N ARG A 72 8.64 -28.34 -5.75
CA ARG A 72 8.95 -27.21 -4.85
C ARG A 72 10.36 -26.64 -5.04
N ASP A 73 11.38 -27.50 -5.10
CA ASP A 73 12.76 -27.05 -5.09
C ASP A 73 13.18 -26.47 -6.45
N GLU A 74 12.64 -26.99 -7.55
CA GLU A 74 12.79 -26.43 -8.90
C GLU A 74 12.09 -25.06 -9.02
N ALA A 75 10.88 -24.94 -8.49
CA ALA A 75 10.14 -23.69 -8.47
C ALA A 75 10.88 -22.60 -7.68
N LEU A 76 11.43 -22.95 -6.51
CA LEU A 76 12.24 -22.03 -5.71
C LEU A 76 13.54 -21.62 -6.43
N ALA A 77 14.18 -22.53 -7.16
CA ALA A 77 15.36 -22.21 -7.96
C ALA A 77 15.02 -21.23 -9.11
N ALA A 78 13.89 -21.44 -9.79
CA ALA A 78 13.40 -20.54 -10.83
C ALA A 78 13.08 -19.15 -10.28
N GLU A 79 12.41 -19.07 -9.11
CA GLU A 79 12.12 -17.82 -8.40
C GLU A 79 13.40 -17.09 -8.02
N ALA A 80 14.37 -17.78 -7.40
CA ALA A 80 15.66 -17.20 -7.01
C ALA A 80 16.42 -16.65 -8.21
N ALA A 81 16.45 -17.37 -9.33
CA ALA A 81 17.12 -16.92 -10.56
C ALA A 81 16.45 -15.63 -11.12
N THR A 82 15.13 -15.56 -11.12
CA THR A 82 14.39 -14.38 -11.53
C THR A 82 14.62 -13.20 -10.59
N PHE A 83 14.57 -13.44 -9.27
CA PHE A 83 14.84 -12.41 -8.27
C PHE A 83 16.24 -11.81 -8.43
N ILE A 84 17.27 -12.64 -8.63
CA ILE A 84 18.64 -12.17 -8.84
C ILE A 84 18.77 -11.28 -10.07
N LYS A 85 18.09 -11.63 -11.17
CA LYS A 85 18.07 -10.78 -12.37
C LYS A 85 17.43 -9.42 -12.09
N LEU A 86 16.29 -9.40 -11.42
CA LEU A 86 15.56 -8.18 -11.07
C LEU A 86 16.34 -7.31 -10.09
N ALA A 87 16.95 -7.89 -9.06
CA ALA A 87 17.74 -7.19 -8.05
C ALA A 87 18.96 -6.45 -8.63
N LYS A 88 19.48 -6.92 -9.77
CA LYS A 88 20.62 -6.29 -10.48
C LYS A 88 20.21 -5.15 -11.41
N THR A 89 18.91 -4.89 -11.60
CA THR A 89 18.43 -3.84 -12.48
C THR A 89 18.60 -2.44 -11.87
N ASP A 90 18.75 -1.42 -12.72
CA ASP A 90 18.79 -0.02 -12.26
C ASP A 90 17.45 0.41 -11.65
N VAL A 91 16.34 -0.17 -12.08
CA VAL A 91 15.01 0.03 -11.46
C VAL A 91 15.01 -0.42 -10.01
N ALA A 92 15.56 -1.60 -9.72
CA ALA A 92 15.67 -2.09 -8.34
C ALA A 92 16.57 -1.18 -7.49
N LYS A 93 17.73 -0.76 -8.01
CA LYS A 93 18.63 0.19 -7.33
C LYS A 93 17.91 1.52 -7.03
N ALA A 94 17.18 2.07 -8.00
CA ALA A 94 16.45 3.33 -7.83
C ALA A 94 15.35 3.18 -6.76
N LEU A 95 14.57 2.11 -6.79
CA LEU A 95 13.51 1.87 -5.80
C LEU A 95 14.06 1.66 -4.39
N VAL A 96 15.15 0.92 -4.24
CA VAL A 96 15.85 0.76 -2.95
C VAL A 96 16.41 2.11 -2.48
N GLY A 97 16.99 2.91 -3.39
CA GLY A 97 17.47 4.25 -3.07
C GLY A 97 16.37 5.17 -2.56
N ILE A 98 15.20 5.19 -3.24
CA ILE A 98 14.02 5.95 -2.81
C ILE A 98 13.57 5.50 -1.40
N PHE A 99 13.50 4.19 -1.16
CA PHE A 99 13.12 3.67 0.15
C PHE A 99 14.11 4.11 1.26
N LEU A 100 15.40 3.98 1.03
CA LEU A 100 16.43 4.38 2.00
C LEU A 100 16.39 5.89 2.27
N ASN A 101 16.22 6.71 1.23
CA ASN A 101 16.09 8.16 1.36
C ASN A 101 14.84 8.54 2.17
N ASP A 102 13.69 7.90 1.91
CA ASP A 102 12.47 8.11 2.68
C ASP A 102 12.67 7.77 4.17
N GLN A 103 13.32 6.63 4.46
CA GLN A 103 13.64 6.26 5.85
C GLN A 103 14.57 7.29 6.51
N HIS A 104 15.58 7.77 5.79
CA HIS A 104 16.50 8.78 6.30
C HIS A 104 15.79 10.09 6.64
N ILE A 105 14.97 10.62 5.72
CA ILE A 105 14.19 11.87 5.95
C ILE A 105 13.21 11.70 7.12
N LYS A 106 12.52 10.56 7.20
CA LYS A 106 11.62 10.26 8.34
C LYS A 106 12.38 10.23 9.68
N ALA A 107 13.58 9.66 9.69
CA ALA A 107 14.42 9.65 10.90
C ALA A 107 14.87 11.06 11.32
N LEU A 108 15.26 11.91 10.36
CA LEU A 108 15.60 13.31 10.60
C LEU A 108 14.40 14.09 11.18
N ALA A 109 13.22 13.97 10.56
CA ALA A 109 11.99 14.61 11.03
C ALA A 109 11.63 14.17 12.46
N LYS A 110 11.74 12.86 12.74
CA LYS A 110 11.48 12.32 14.09
C LYS A 110 12.49 12.86 15.13
N LYS A 111 13.76 12.97 14.75
CA LYS A 111 14.79 13.56 15.63
C LYS A 111 14.50 15.02 15.92
N ALA A 112 14.20 15.82 14.90
CA ALA A 112 13.86 17.24 15.04
C ALA A 112 12.61 17.44 15.92
N ALA A 113 11.55 16.65 15.71
CA ALA A 113 10.34 16.70 16.53
C ALA A 113 10.61 16.41 18.01
N LYS A 114 11.50 15.43 18.30
CA LYS A 114 11.92 15.14 19.68
C LYS A 114 12.70 16.29 20.31
N GLN A 115 13.58 16.94 19.54
CA GLN A 115 14.39 18.07 20.03
C GLN A 115 13.54 19.32 20.27
N ALA A 116 12.51 19.56 19.46
CA ALA A 116 11.61 20.69 19.61
C ALA A 116 10.85 20.68 20.94
N ASN A 117 10.62 19.49 21.52
CA ASN A 117 9.94 19.27 22.80
C ASN A 117 8.62 20.07 22.96
N LYS A 118 7.92 20.31 21.86
CA LYS A 118 6.64 21.02 21.81
C LYS A 118 5.63 20.20 21.01
N ALA A 119 4.45 20.03 21.60
CA ALA A 119 3.31 19.49 20.87
C ALA A 119 2.75 20.56 19.93
N THR A 120 2.44 20.17 18.68
CA THR A 120 1.73 21.05 17.75
C THR A 120 0.24 21.02 18.10
N GLY A 121 -0.28 22.12 18.61
CA GLY A 121 -1.70 22.21 19.00
C GLY A 121 -2.63 22.54 17.82
N HIS A 122 -2.19 23.40 16.91
CA HIS A 122 -2.94 23.87 15.75
C HIS A 122 -2.04 24.07 14.54
N ALA A 123 -2.62 23.94 13.33
CA ALA A 123 -1.95 24.26 12.09
C ALA A 123 -2.67 25.41 11.37
N ALA A 124 -1.91 26.28 10.71
CA ALA A 124 -2.46 27.28 9.78
C ALA A 124 -1.98 26.95 8.37
N VAL A 125 -2.92 26.86 7.43
CA VAL A 125 -2.67 26.59 6.02
C VAL A 125 -3.04 27.83 5.22
N LEU A 126 -2.06 28.49 4.62
CA LEU A 126 -2.25 29.66 3.78
C LEU A 126 -2.32 29.22 2.32
N GLY A 127 -3.48 29.39 1.71
CA GLY A 127 -3.83 28.90 0.38
C GLY A 127 -4.66 27.61 0.45
N ALA A 128 -5.92 27.69 -0.01
CA ALA A 128 -6.90 26.59 0.01
C ALA A 128 -7.03 25.88 -1.35
N GLY A 129 -5.95 25.80 -2.12
CA GLY A 129 -5.93 24.99 -3.34
C GLY A 129 -5.87 23.49 -3.02
N ILE A 130 -5.64 22.67 -4.06
CA ILE A 130 -5.54 21.19 -3.94
C ILE A 130 -4.51 20.79 -2.88
N MET A 131 -3.33 21.41 -2.86
CA MET A 131 -2.31 21.13 -1.85
C MET A 131 -2.73 21.59 -0.46
N GLY A 132 -3.31 22.79 -0.32
CA GLY A 132 -3.77 23.31 0.95
C GLY A 132 -4.84 22.45 1.59
N GLY A 133 -5.83 22.02 0.81
CA GLY A 133 -6.85 21.06 1.25
C GLY A 133 -6.27 19.74 1.71
N GLY A 134 -5.28 19.20 0.96
CA GLY A 134 -4.56 17.99 1.34
C GLY A 134 -3.75 18.12 2.62
N ILE A 135 -3.09 19.27 2.84
CA ILE A 135 -2.32 19.55 4.07
C ILE A 135 -3.25 19.71 5.28
N ALA A 136 -4.36 20.44 5.13
CA ALA A 136 -5.37 20.59 6.18
C ALA A 136 -5.99 19.23 6.56
N TYR A 137 -6.37 18.42 5.56
CA TYR A 137 -6.81 17.04 5.76
C TYR A 137 -5.78 16.22 6.54
N GLN A 138 -4.52 16.26 6.13
CA GLN A 138 -3.48 15.46 6.77
C GLN A 138 -3.26 15.87 8.23
N SER A 139 -3.27 17.19 8.54
CA SER A 139 -3.18 17.71 9.89
C SER A 139 -4.35 17.26 10.74
N ALA A 140 -5.58 17.48 10.29
CA ALA A 140 -6.80 17.11 11.00
C ALA A 140 -6.91 15.58 11.22
N SER A 141 -6.52 14.78 10.24
CA SER A 141 -6.48 13.30 10.35
C SER A 141 -5.51 12.80 11.43
N LYS A 142 -4.50 13.59 11.76
CA LYS A 142 -3.52 13.33 12.85
C LYS A 142 -3.93 13.94 14.18
N GLY A 143 -5.15 14.52 14.26
CA GLY A 143 -5.66 15.14 15.48
C GLY A 143 -5.16 16.55 15.72
N ILE A 144 -4.58 17.21 14.72
CA ILE A 144 -4.14 18.61 14.77
C ILE A 144 -5.17 19.46 14.02
N PRO A 145 -6.03 20.25 14.71
CA PRO A 145 -6.96 21.14 14.05
C PRO A 145 -6.24 22.12 13.12
N ALA A 146 -6.84 22.42 11.96
CA ALA A 146 -6.25 23.26 10.95
C ALA A 146 -7.16 24.42 10.59
N VAL A 147 -6.65 25.65 10.64
CA VAL A 147 -7.30 26.82 10.02
C VAL A 147 -6.78 26.94 8.60
N MET A 148 -7.66 26.93 7.62
CA MET A 148 -7.32 27.02 6.20
C MET A 148 -7.81 28.36 5.66
N LYS A 149 -6.87 29.27 5.32
CA LYS A 149 -7.13 30.62 4.87
C LYS A 149 -6.89 30.77 3.37
N ASP A 150 -7.81 31.47 2.71
CA ASP A 150 -7.60 31.95 1.32
C ASP A 150 -8.26 33.31 1.12
N ILE A 151 -8.08 33.89 -0.08
CA ILE A 151 -8.56 35.22 -0.42
C ILE A 151 -10.01 35.25 -0.93
N ASN A 152 -10.60 34.08 -1.23
CA ASN A 152 -11.96 33.97 -1.74
C ASN A 152 -12.63 32.64 -1.39
N GLU A 153 -13.94 32.63 -1.32
CA GLU A 153 -14.79 31.49 -1.01
C GLU A 153 -14.59 30.30 -1.98
N LYS A 154 -14.35 30.58 -3.26
CA LYS A 154 -14.19 29.53 -4.29
C LYS A 154 -12.92 28.71 -4.03
N ALA A 155 -11.85 29.34 -3.60
CA ALA A 155 -10.64 28.66 -3.23
C ALA A 155 -10.83 27.82 -1.94
N LEU A 156 -11.52 28.38 -0.94
CA LEU A 156 -11.87 27.66 0.29
C LEU A 156 -12.73 26.41 -0.01
N ALA A 157 -13.74 26.55 -0.89
CA ALA A 157 -14.56 25.42 -1.32
C ALA A 157 -13.73 24.34 -2.03
N LEU A 158 -12.75 24.73 -2.88
CA LEU A 158 -11.84 23.79 -3.54
C LEU A 158 -11.02 22.98 -2.52
N GLY A 159 -10.44 23.64 -1.52
CA GLY A 159 -9.66 22.97 -0.47
C GLY A 159 -10.52 22.02 0.38
N MET A 160 -11.74 22.43 0.76
CA MET A 160 -12.67 21.57 1.49
C MET A 160 -13.14 20.37 0.65
N ASN A 161 -13.39 20.56 -0.63
CA ASN A 161 -13.72 19.47 -1.55
C ASN A 161 -12.58 18.46 -1.67
N GLU A 162 -11.34 18.92 -1.73
CA GLU A 162 -10.18 18.00 -1.78
C GLU A 162 -10.04 17.21 -0.48
N ALA A 163 -10.18 17.85 0.69
CA ALA A 163 -10.18 17.16 1.98
C ALA A 163 -11.29 16.10 2.05
N THR A 164 -12.49 16.44 1.61
CA THR A 164 -13.65 15.53 1.56
C THR A 164 -13.41 14.35 0.63
N LYS A 165 -12.86 14.58 -0.56
CA LYS A 165 -12.50 13.53 -1.53
C LYS A 165 -11.49 12.54 -0.95
N LEU A 166 -10.46 13.02 -0.26
CA LEU A 166 -9.46 12.17 0.37
C LEU A 166 -10.07 11.31 1.49
N LEU A 167 -11.00 11.88 2.28
CA LEU A 167 -11.73 11.16 3.32
C LEU A 167 -12.70 10.12 2.75
N ASN A 168 -13.42 10.44 1.70
CA ASN A 168 -14.29 9.48 1.00
C ASN A 168 -13.49 8.27 0.53
N GLY A 169 -12.31 8.48 -0.05
CA GLY A 169 -11.44 7.36 -0.44
C GLY A 169 -10.93 6.51 0.73
N GLN A 170 -10.85 7.04 1.95
CA GLN A 170 -10.56 6.25 3.16
C GLN A 170 -11.80 5.48 3.64
N LEU A 171 -12.98 6.11 3.58
CA LEU A 171 -14.27 5.51 3.96
C LEU A 171 -14.59 4.32 3.04
N GLU A 172 -14.50 4.49 1.72
CA GLU A 172 -14.73 3.43 0.73
C GLU A 172 -13.81 2.21 0.92
N ARG A 173 -12.58 2.43 1.39
CA ARG A 173 -11.62 1.37 1.72
C ARG A 173 -11.83 0.76 3.11
N GLY A 174 -12.86 1.19 3.84
CA GLY A 174 -13.14 0.73 5.21
C GLY A 174 -12.05 1.07 6.24
N ARG A 175 -11.23 2.10 5.97
CA ARG A 175 -10.16 2.53 6.88
C ARG A 175 -10.62 3.48 7.97
N ILE A 176 -11.71 4.18 7.73
CA ILE A 176 -12.42 5.04 8.67
C ILE A 176 -13.92 4.81 8.53
N ASP A 177 -14.69 5.20 9.54
CA ASP A 177 -16.14 5.27 9.50
C ASP A 177 -16.65 6.70 9.27
N GLY A 178 -17.97 6.87 9.10
CA GLY A 178 -18.59 8.17 8.89
C GLY A 178 -18.45 9.13 10.10
N ILE A 179 -18.37 8.60 11.31
CA ILE A 179 -18.15 9.38 12.52
C ILE A 179 -16.76 10.00 12.50
N LYS A 180 -15.76 9.18 12.20
CA LYS A 180 -14.38 9.66 12.07
C LYS A 180 -14.21 10.66 10.94
N MET A 181 -14.87 10.45 9.80
CA MET A 181 -14.87 11.41 8.69
C MET A 181 -15.43 12.76 9.14
N GLY A 182 -16.59 12.78 9.82
CA GLY A 182 -17.17 14.01 10.35
C GLY A 182 -16.25 14.73 11.34
N GLN A 183 -15.60 14.00 12.24
CA GLN A 183 -14.65 14.55 13.20
C GLN A 183 -13.43 15.21 12.51
N VAL A 184 -12.92 14.62 11.44
CA VAL A 184 -11.78 15.20 10.70
C VAL A 184 -12.20 16.45 9.95
N LEU A 185 -13.36 16.43 9.28
CA LEU A 185 -13.87 17.60 8.57
C LEU A 185 -14.16 18.78 9.51
N SER A 186 -14.75 18.52 10.67
CA SER A 186 -15.04 19.57 11.67
C SER A 186 -13.76 20.16 12.31
N ALA A 187 -12.63 19.48 12.20
CA ALA A 187 -11.34 19.98 12.65
C ALA A 187 -10.64 20.89 11.61
N ILE A 188 -11.24 21.12 10.44
CA ILE A 188 -10.75 22.05 9.42
C ILE A 188 -11.66 23.28 9.41
N THR A 189 -11.12 24.44 9.73
CA THR A 189 -11.84 25.71 9.75
C THR A 189 -11.42 26.55 8.55
N PRO A 190 -12.27 26.68 7.50
CA PRO A 190 -12.01 27.60 6.40
C PRO A 190 -12.25 29.05 6.86
N THR A 191 -11.42 29.98 6.40
CA THR A 191 -11.54 31.42 6.69
C THR A 191 -11.00 32.29 5.55
N LEU A 192 -11.58 33.46 5.37
CA LEU A 192 -11.09 34.52 4.48
C LEU A 192 -10.05 35.37 5.14
#